data_a10c91144e71b6b99eab82f3009a1ac1
#
_entry.id   a10c91144e71b6b99eab82f3009a1ac1
#
_cell.length_a   1.000
_cell.length_b   1.000
_cell.length_c   1.000
_cell.angle_alpha   90.00
_cell.angle_beta   90.00
_cell.angle_gamma   90.00
#
_symmetry.space_group_name_H-M   'P 1'
#
loop_
_entity.id
_entity.type
_entity.pdbx_description
1 polymer ?
#
loop_
_entity_poly.entity_id
_entity_poly.type
_entity_poly.pdbx_seq_one_letter_code
_entity_poly.pdbx_strand_id
1 'polypeptide(L)'
;MIADPKFNTAKEWFEKLRDNLVETIQNIDENQFEISNWDHKGDGGGKMSKLKGNIIEKGGVNISKVHGPLNPAMQKYFNVGDVNFFACGLSLVLHPKNPFAPTVHANWRYFEMYEKNGTLVDSWFGGGQDLTPYYLFEEDAIHFHSICKSVCDAHDPSFYALYKKQCDDYFYNAHRDEARGLGGLFFDHCKATPERSMTDWYNFVTQVGDSFLDAYVPIVEKRKEKVKRTIIVSSVVATLGVLTFLTY
;
A
#
# COMPACT_ATOMS: atom_id res chain seq x y z
N MET A 1 -9.16 -26.87 0.64
CA MET A 1 -8.96 -25.54 1.26
C MET A 1 -8.07 -25.76 2.47
N ILE A 2 -6.78 -25.43 2.36
CA ILE A 2 -5.86 -25.50 3.51
C ILE A 2 -6.05 -24.17 4.23
N ALA A 3 -6.69 -24.22 5.40
CA ALA A 3 -6.80 -23.05 6.26
C ALA A 3 -5.45 -22.85 6.95
N ASP A 4 -4.59 -22.02 6.39
CA ASP A 4 -3.46 -21.51 7.15
C ASP A 4 -4.00 -20.52 8.19
N PRO A 5 -3.78 -20.74 9.50
CA PRO A 5 -4.20 -19.80 10.53
C PRO A 5 -3.64 -18.38 10.32
N LYS A 6 -2.44 -18.25 9.75
CA LYS A 6 -1.80 -16.97 9.43
C LYS A 6 -2.50 -16.24 8.31
N PHE A 7 -2.98 -16.96 7.32
CA PHE A 7 -3.77 -16.43 6.22
C PHE A 7 -5.07 -15.77 6.71
N ASN A 8 -5.81 -16.41 7.58
CA ASN A 8 -7.02 -15.81 8.15
C ASN A 8 -6.69 -14.56 8.97
N THR A 9 -5.61 -14.59 9.75
CA THR A 9 -5.14 -13.45 10.55
C THR A 9 -4.72 -12.27 9.66
N ALA A 10 -3.99 -12.51 8.58
CA ALA A 10 -3.61 -11.45 7.64
C ALA A 10 -4.85 -10.81 6.98
N LYS A 11 -5.79 -11.63 6.52
CA LYS A 11 -7.04 -11.15 5.93
C LYS A 11 -7.83 -10.28 6.92
N GLU A 12 -8.03 -10.76 8.14
CA GLU A 12 -8.74 -10.01 9.18
C GLU A 12 -8.06 -8.69 9.50
N TRP A 13 -6.72 -8.66 9.51
CA TRP A 13 -5.98 -7.43 9.70
C TRP A 13 -6.19 -6.45 8.55
N PHE A 14 -6.13 -6.89 7.27
CA PHE A 14 -6.41 -6.02 6.13
C PHE A 14 -7.81 -5.43 6.18
N GLU A 15 -8.81 -6.20 6.58
CA GLU A 15 -10.19 -5.72 6.74
C GLU A 15 -10.28 -4.64 7.83
N LYS A 16 -9.68 -4.87 8.99
CA LYS A 16 -9.64 -3.91 10.10
C LYS A 16 -8.89 -2.64 9.74
N LEU A 17 -7.71 -2.78 9.11
CA LEU A 17 -6.93 -1.63 8.66
C LEU A 17 -7.71 -0.79 7.65
N ARG A 18 -8.36 -1.43 6.68
CA ARG A 18 -9.21 -0.75 5.70
C ARG A 18 -10.33 0.04 6.39
N ASP A 19 -11.02 -0.56 7.33
CA ASP A 19 -12.15 0.09 8.02
C ASP A 19 -11.66 1.27 8.86
N ASN A 20 -10.54 1.14 9.57
CA ASN A 20 -9.91 2.23 10.31
C ASN A 20 -9.46 3.38 9.39
N LEU A 21 -8.85 3.07 8.26
CA LEU A 21 -8.43 4.07 7.27
C LEU A 21 -9.63 4.84 6.70
N VAL A 22 -10.68 4.13 6.32
CA VAL A 22 -11.91 4.74 5.78
C VAL A 22 -12.56 5.64 6.81
N GLU A 23 -12.75 5.16 8.04
CA GLU A 23 -13.36 5.93 9.12
C GLU A 23 -12.56 7.19 9.44
N THR A 24 -11.24 7.07 9.62
CA THR A 24 -10.37 8.20 9.95
C THR A 24 -10.37 9.25 8.84
N ILE A 25 -10.26 8.83 7.56
CA ILE A 25 -10.25 9.76 6.43
C ILE A 25 -11.62 10.43 6.27
N GLN A 26 -12.74 9.73 6.47
CA GLN A 26 -14.08 10.31 6.47
C GLN A 26 -14.24 11.40 7.54
N ASN A 27 -13.72 11.16 8.74
CA ASN A 27 -13.78 12.12 9.85
C ASN A 27 -12.97 13.39 9.54
N ILE A 28 -11.83 13.26 8.84
CA ILE A 28 -10.99 14.41 8.44
C ILE A 28 -11.64 15.20 7.29
N ASP A 29 -12.19 14.49 6.32
CA ASP A 29 -12.74 15.08 5.08
C ASP A 29 -14.17 15.59 5.24
N GLU A 30 -14.92 15.07 6.23
CA GLU A 30 -16.36 15.31 6.46
C GLU A 30 -17.26 14.81 5.32
N ASN A 31 -16.75 13.88 4.50
CA ASN A 31 -17.49 13.21 3.43
C ASN A 31 -17.37 11.69 3.54
N GLN A 32 -18.37 10.99 2.99
CA GLN A 32 -18.45 9.55 3.02
C GLN A 32 -17.79 8.91 1.79
N PHE A 33 -17.12 7.77 2.01
CA PHE A 33 -16.69 6.93 0.90
C PHE A 33 -17.88 6.27 0.21
N GLU A 34 -17.88 6.30 -1.11
CA GLU A 34 -18.72 5.43 -1.92
C GLU A 34 -18.10 4.03 -1.95
N ILE A 35 -18.83 3.04 -1.42
CA ILE A 35 -18.35 1.67 -1.30
C ILE A 35 -19.05 0.78 -2.31
N SER A 36 -18.28 0.03 -3.08
CA SER A 36 -18.76 -0.99 -4.02
C SER A 36 -17.97 -2.29 -3.90
N ASN A 37 -18.67 -3.41 -3.98
CA ASN A 37 -18.05 -4.73 -4.04
C ASN A 37 -17.85 -5.14 -5.50
N TRP A 38 -16.87 -5.97 -5.75
CA TRP A 38 -16.63 -6.59 -7.04
C TRP A 38 -16.22 -8.04 -6.87
N ASP A 39 -16.56 -8.89 -7.82
CA ASP A 39 -16.21 -10.29 -7.83
C ASP A 39 -15.11 -10.57 -8.84
N HIS A 40 -14.16 -11.43 -8.47
CA HIS A 40 -13.11 -11.90 -9.36
C HIS A 40 -13.61 -13.06 -10.22
N LYS A 41 -13.22 -13.12 -11.50
CA LYS A 41 -13.65 -14.18 -12.44
C LYS A 41 -13.23 -15.60 -12.03
N GLY A 42 -12.19 -15.74 -11.22
CA GLY A 42 -11.75 -17.03 -10.65
C GLY A 42 -12.57 -17.36 -9.41
N ASP A 43 -12.12 -16.85 -8.28
CA ASP A 43 -12.83 -16.85 -7.01
C ASP A 43 -12.31 -15.71 -6.12
N GLY A 44 -13.17 -15.20 -5.25
CA GLY A 44 -12.90 -14.05 -4.42
C GLY A 44 -13.37 -12.74 -5.06
N GLY A 45 -12.82 -11.63 -4.63
CA GLY A 45 -13.23 -10.31 -5.05
C GLY A 45 -12.62 -9.23 -4.17
N GLY A 46 -13.31 -8.12 -4.05
CA GLY A 46 -12.84 -7.03 -3.22
C GLY A 46 -13.89 -5.97 -2.92
N LYS A 47 -13.45 -5.04 -2.12
CA LYS A 47 -14.26 -3.88 -1.73
C LYS A 47 -13.51 -2.62 -2.14
N MET A 48 -14.11 -1.84 -3.00
CA MET A 48 -13.59 -0.58 -3.50
C MET A 48 -14.27 0.55 -2.73
N SER A 49 -13.49 1.42 -2.14
CA SER A 49 -13.95 2.60 -1.41
C SER A 49 -13.37 3.82 -2.08
N LYS A 50 -14.24 4.65 -2.66
CA LYS A 50 -13.85 5.87 -3.40
C LYS A 50 -14.31 7.08 -2.62
N LEU A 51 -13.46 8.08 -2.52
CA LEU A 51 -13.79 9.39 -1.94
C LEU A 51 -13.57 10.49 -2.97
N LYS A 52 -14.55 11.37 -3.05
CA LYS A 52 -14.43 12.70 -3.67
C LYS A 52 -14.95 13.69 -2.64
N GLY A 53 -14.03 14.24 -1.87
CA GLY A 53 -14.36 14.97 -0.65
C GLY A 53 -14.04 16.44 -0.68
N ASN A 54 -14.04 17.05 0.49
CA ASN A 54 -13.73 18.45 0.69
C ASN A 54 -12.23 18.71 0.74
N ILE A 55 -11.48 17.84 1.41
CA ILE A 55 -10.03 17.90 1.59
C ILE A 55 -9.35 17.01 0.57
N ILE A 56 -9.83 15.79 0.39
CA ILE A 56 -9.34 14.84 -0.58
C ILE A 56 -10.10 15.00 -1.89
N GLU A 57 -9.44 15.48 -2.94
CA GLU A 57 -10.04 15.63 -4.26
C GLU A 57 -10.45 14.29 -4.84
N LYS A 58 -9.53 13.32 -4.77
CA LYS A 58 -9.74 11.94 -5.19
C LYS A 58 -9.01 11.00 -4.23
N GLY A 59 -9.71 10.03 -3.72
CA GLY A 59 -9.13 9.01 -2.86
C GLY A 59 -9.69 7.63 -3.13
N GLY A 60 -8.88 6.62 -2.84
CA GLY A 60 -9.30 5.24 -2.86
C GLY A 60 -8.65 4.45 -1.74
N VAL A 61 -9.45 3.66 -1.05
CA VAL A 61 -8.99 2.65 -0.07
C VAL A 61 -9.65 1.33 -0.44
N ASN A 62 -8.87 0.45 -1.04
CA ASN A 62 -9.39 -0.76 -1.66
C ASN A 62 -8.78 -2.00 -1.01
N ILE A 63 -9.60 -3.01 -0.79
CA ILE A 63 -9.16 -4.33 -0.34
C ILE A 63 -9.53 -5.37 -1.39
N SER A 64 -8.66 -6.33 -1.60
CA SER A 64 -8.91 -7.48 -2.47
C SER A 64 -8.49 -8.79 -1.81
N LYS A 65 -9.21 -9.84 -2.18
CA LYS A 65 -8.90 -11.21 -1.85
C LYS A 65 -9.27 -12.06 -3.06
N VAL A 66 -8.26 -12.62 -3.73
CA VAL A 66 -8.44 -13.38 -4.96
C VAL A 66 -7.64 -14.66 -4.91
N HIS A 67 -8.17 -15.71 -5.51
CA HIS A 67 -7.46 -16.96 -5.71
C HIS A 67 -7.89 -17.65 -7.01
N GLY A 68 -7.07 -18.57 -7.47
CA GLY A 68 -7.33 -19.28 -8.71
C GLY A 68 -6.07 -19.90 -9.31
N PRO A 69 -6.15 -20.41 -10.54
CA PRO A 69 -4.97 -20.87 -11.26
C PRO A 69 -4.04 -19.69 -11.59
N LEU A 70 -2.74 -19.89 -11.38
CA LEU A 70 -1.75 -18.89 -11.76
C LEU A 70 -1.68 -18.80 -13.30
N ASN A 71 -1.73 -17.59 -13.84
CA ASN A 71 -1.68 -17.42 -15.29
C ASN A 71 -0.30 -17.80 -15.90
N PRO A 72 -0.22 -18.18 -17.18
CA PRO A 72 1.01 -18.67 -17.79
C PRO A 72 2.18 -17.67 -17.75
N ALA A 73 1.91 -16.36 -17.81
CA ALA A 73 2.95 -15.35 -17.75
C ALA A 73 3.61 -15.33 -16.37
N MET A 74 2.80 -15.41 -15.30
CA MET A 74 3.29 -15.50 -13.93
C MET A 74 3.94 -16.84 -13.61
N GLN A 75 3.44 -17.95 -14.16
CA GLN A 75 4.11 -19.24 -14.04
C GLN A 75 5.54 -19.16 -14.60
N LYS A 76 5.70 -18.54 -15.76
CA LYS A 76 7.03 -18.32 -16.35
C LYS A 76 7.90 -17.39 -15.53
N TYR A 77 7.32 -16.29 -15.01
CA TYR A 77 8.04 -15.32 -14.18
C TYR A 77 8.58 -15.95 -12.88
N PHE A 78 7.76 -16.75 -12.20
CA PHE A 78 8.17 -17.45 -10.97
C PHE A 78 8.90 -18.76 -11.20
N ASN A 79 9.03 -19.18 -12.47
CA ASN A 79 9.62 -20.48 -12.86
C ASN A 79 8.93 -21.66 -12.16
N VAL A 80 7.60 -21.64 -12.13
CA VAL A 80 6.76 -22.70 -11.56
C VAL A 80 5.87 -23.34 -12.62
N GLY A 81 5.37 -24.55 -12.34
CA GLY A 81 4.41 -25.26 -13.19
C GLY A 81 2.96 -24.74 -13.03
N ASP A 82 2.00 -25.62 -13.32
CA ASP A 82 0.58 -25.32 -13.17
C ASP A 82 0.17 -25.35 -11.69
N VAL A 83 0.30 -24.21 -11.03
CA VAL A 83 -0.02 -23.99 -9.62
C VAL A 83 -1.23 -23.06 -9.46
N ASN A 84 -1.86 -23.10 -8.30
CA ASN A 84 -2.85 -22.12 -7.87
C ASN A 84 -2.18 -21.03 -7.05
N PHE A 85 -2.80 -19.86 -6.99
CA PHE A 85 -2.36 -18.76 -6.14
C PHE A 85 -3.48 -18.30 -5.23
N PHE A 86 -3.08 -17.64 -4.17
CA PHE A 86 -3.91 -16.78 -3.35
C PHE A 86 -3.20 -15.45 -3.15
N ALA A 87 -3.95 -14.37 -3.22
CA ALA A 87 -3.46 -13.04 -2.93
C ALA A 87 -4.50 -12.24 -2.16
N CYS A 88 -4.09 -11.54 -1.13
CA CYS A 88 -4.90 -10.54 -0.48
C CYS A 88 -4.07 -9.29 -0.17
N GLY A 89 -4.74 -8.15 -0.11
CA GLY A 89 -4.04 -6.91 0.18
C GLY A 89 -4.96 -5.69 0.20
N LEU A 90 -4.38 -4.61 0.70
CA LEU A 90 -4.98 -3.29 0.75
C LEU A 90 -4.14 -2.33 -0.10
N SER A 91 -4.81 -1.52 -0.91
CA SER A 91 -4.20 -0.45 -1.70
C SER A 91 -4.89 0.87 -1.38
N LEU A 92 -4.09 1.92 -1.18
CA LEU A 92 -4.57 3.25 -0.87
C LEU A 92 -3.86 4.29 -1.74
N VAL A 93 -4.62 5.27 -2.20
CA VAL A 93 -4.10 6.51 -2.76
C VAL A 93 -5.00 7.67 -2.36
N LEU A 94 -4.40 8.76 -1.90
CA LEU A 94 -5.12 9.98 -1.53
C LEU A 94 -4.48 11.18 -2.21
N HIS A 95 -5.29 11.92 -2.97
CA HIS A 95 -4.92 13.17 -3.64
C HIS A 95 -5.65 14.33 -2.97
N PRO A 96 -5.01 15.09 -2.08
CA PRO A 96 -5.62 16.28 -1.49
C PRO A 96 -5.86 17.38 -2.53
N LYS A 97 -6.91 18.20 -2.32
CA LYS A 97 -7.19 19.40 -3.14
C LYS A 97 -6.15 20.49 -2.92
N ASN A 98 -5.69 20.62 -1.69
CA ASN A 98 -4.69 21.61 -1.34
C ASN A 98 -3.32 21.15 -1.78
N PRO A 99 -2.61 21.84 -2.70
CA PRO A 99 -1.30 21.42 -3.16
C PRO A 99 -0.21 21.45 -2.08
N PHE A 100 -0.48 22.06 -0.92
CA PHE A 100 0.43 22.00 0.23
C PHE A 100 0.30 20.70 1.03
N ALA A 101 -0.83 19.99 0.91
CA ALA A 101 -0.97 18.66 1.46
C ALA A 101 -0.46 17.63 0.43
N PRO A 102 0.45 16.74 0.83
CA PRO A 102 1.06 15.79 -0.11
C PRO A 102 0.09 14.68 -0.52
N THR A 103 0.25 14.21 -1.74
CA THR A 103 -0.30 12.92 -2.17
C THR A 103 0.41 11.79 -1.44
N VAL A 104 -0.31 10.74 -1.12
CA VAL A 104 0.24 9.54 -0.47
C VAL A 104 -0.26 8.29 -1.17
N HIS A 105 0.63 7.31 -1.24
CA HIS A 105 0.32 5.97 -1.75
C HIS A 105 0.70 4.96 -0.69
N ALA A 106 -0.07 3.90 -0.57
CA ALA A 106 0.30 2.75 0.25
C ALA A 106 -0.28 1.46 -0.33
N ASN A 107 0.43 0.39 -0.13
CA ASN A 107 -0.01 -0.96 -0.47
C ASN A 107 0.60 -1.95 0.52
N TRP A 108 -0.18 -2.86 1.01
CA TRP A 108 0.28 -4.00 1.80
C TRP A 108 -0.40 -5.23 1.27
N ARG A 109 0.37 -6.32 1.05
CA ARG A 109 -0.11 -7.52 0.39
C ARG A 109 0.51 -8.77 0.96
N TYR A 110 -0.23 -9.87 0.85
CA TYR A 110 0.21 -11.22 1.12
C TYR A 110 -0.10 -12.11 -0.08
N PHE A 111 0.82 -12.99 -0.43
CA PHE A 111 0.73 -13.87 -1.58
C PHE A 111 1.16 -15.29 -1.22
N GLU A 112 0.50 -16.29 -1.82
CA GLU A 112 0.80 -17.71 -1.69
C GLU A 112 0.67 -18.41 -3.04
N MET A 113 1.47 -19.45 -3.25
CA MET A 113 1.34 -20.39 -4.36
C MET A 113 1.19 -21.80 -3.84
N TYR A 114 0.34 -22.58 -4.48
CA TYR A 114 0.01 -23.95 -4.10
C TYR A 114 0.04 -24.90 -5.29
N GLU A 115 0.54 -26.10 -5.09
CA GLU A 115 0.28 -27.21 -6.02
C GLU A 115 -1.22 -27.54 -6.06
N LYS A 116 -1.64 -28.26 -7.09
CA LYS A 116 -3.05 -28.69 -7.24
C LYS A 116 -3.56 -29.59 -6.09
N ASN A 117 -2.65 -30.26 -5.40
CA ASN A 117 -2.95 -31.08 -4.23
C ASN A 117 -3.10 -30.22 -2.94
N GLY A 118 -2.84 -28.90 -3.02
CA GLY A 118 -2.92 -27.97 -1.90
C GLY A 118 -1.61 -27.81 -1.10
N THR A 119 -0.50 -28.39 -1.54
CA THR A 119 0.81 -28.18 -0.91
C THR A 119 1.29 -26.76 -1.19
N LEU A 120 1.68 -26.03 -0.13
CA LEU A 120 2.24 -24.69 -0.26
C LEU A 120 3.61 -24.77 -0.98
N VAL A 121 3.74 -24.05 -2.07
CA VAL A 121 4.97 -23.92 -2.86
C VAL A 121 5.80 -22.73 -2.36
N ASP A 122 5.17 -21.60 -2.16
CA ASP A 122 5.83 -20.36 -1.74
C ASP A 122 4.84 -19.38 -1.13
N SER A 123 5.33 -18.49 -0.26
CA SER A 123 4.53 -17.40 0.30
C SER A 123 5.41 -16.22 0.69
N TRP A 124 4.86 -15.00 0.59
CA TRP A 124 5.57 -13.80 1.00
C TRP A 124 4.65 -12.64 1.29
N PHE A 125 5.16 -11.71 2.07
CA PHE A 125 4.59 -10.37 2.20
C PHE A 125 5.30 -9.38 1.27
N GLY A 126 4.56 -8.35 0.87
CA GLY A 126 5.10 -7.18 0.21
C GLY A 126 4.31 -5.94 0.58
N GLY A 127 4.85 -4.78 0.33
CA GLY A 127 4.16 -3.54 0.63
C GLY A 127 5.03 -2.31 0.57
N GLY A 128 4.45 -1.23 1.06
CA GLY A 128 5.13 0.05 1.15
C GLY A 128 4.15 1.20 1.32
N GLN A 129 4.72 2.34 1.61
CA GLN A 129 4.02 3.62 1.72
C GLN A 129 4.98 4.74 1.32
N ASP A 130 4.51 5.69 0.52
CA ASP A 130 5.35 6.78 0.05
C ASP A 130 4.60 8.10 -0.06
N LEU A 131 5.34 9.20 0.12
CA LEU A 131 4.84 10.55 0.15
C LEU A 131 5.29 11.32 -1.10
N THR A 132 4.32 11.94 -1.81
CA THR A 132 4.57 12.71 -3.02
C THR A 132 4.02 14.14 -2.87
N PRO A 133 4.81 15.08 -2.32
CA PRO A 133 4.39 16.47 -2.20
C PRO A 133 4.54 17.25 -3.51
N TYR A 134 3.66 18.23 -3.74
CA TYR A 134 3.86 19.28 -4.76
C TYR A 134 4.79 20.38 -4.26
N TYR A 135 4.70 20.72 -2.97
CA TYR A 135 5.58 21.67 -2.30
C TYR A 135 6.27 20.97 -1.14
N LEU A 136 7.58 21.02 -1.13
CA LEU A 136 8.38 20.41 -0.08
C LEU A 136 8.31 21.25 1.21
N PHE A 137 7.92 20.61 2.29
CA PHE A 137 8.08 21.09 3.66
C PHE A 137 8.97 20.10 4.40
N GLU A 138 10.11 20.57 4.84
CA GLU A 138 11.12 19.73 5.50
C GLU A 138 10.56 19.02 6.74
N GLU A 139 9.76 19.73 7.54
CA GLU A 139 9.16 19.15 8.74
C GLU A 139 8.17 18.03 8.45
N ASP A 140 7.47 18.04 7.30
CA ASP A 140 6.57 16.97 6.88
C ASP A 140 7.37 15.74 6.44
N ALA A 141 8.47 15.96 5.71
CA ALA A 141 9.40 14.91 5.31
C ALA A 141 10.02 14.23 6.55
N ILE A 142 10.54 15.02 7.48
CA ILE A 142 11.11 14.53 8.74
C ILE A 142 10.08 13.71 9.52
N HIS A 143 8.86 14.23 9.67
CA HIS A 143 7.79 13.54 10.39
C HIS A 143 7.48 12.19 9.76
N PHE A 144 7.17 12.15 8.45
CA PHE A 144 6.82 10.92 7.74
C PHE A 144 7.92 9.87 7.83
N HIS A 145 9.15 10.28 7.55
CA HIS A 145 10.29 9.37 7.58
C HIS A 145 10.70 8.95 8.99
N SER A 146 10.47 9.78 10.01
CA SER A 146 10.73 9.37 11.41
C SER A 146 9.81 8.24 11.85
N ILE A 147 8.53 8.27 11.47
CA ILE A 147 7.58 7.17 11.73
C ILE A 147 8.01 5.91 10.97
N CYS A 148 8.29 6.02 9.66
CA CYS A 148 8.79 4.90 8.85
C CYS A 148 10.05 4.27 9.47
N LYS A 149 10.99 5.10 9.89
CA LYS A 149 12.23 4.64 10.52
C LYS A 149 11.99 3.97 11.85
N SER A 150 11.16 4.54 12.72
CA SER A 150 10.84 3.99 14.03
C SER A 150 10.27 2.57 13.94
N VAL A 151 9.35 2.34 12.98
CA VAL A 151 8.78 1.01 12.75
C VAL A 151 9.85 0.04 12.23
N CYS A 152 10.67 0.45 11.29
CA CYS A 152 11.75 -0.39 10.77
C CYS A 152 12.73 -0.78 11.86
N ASP A 153 13.20 0.19 12.66
CA ASP A 153 14.19 -0.01 13.73
C ASP A 153 13.68 -0.96 14.83
N ALA A 154 12.37 -1.02 15.04
CA ALA A 154 11.77 -1.96 15.99
C ALA A 154 11.90 -3.44 15.56
N HIS A 155 12.12 -3.70 14.27
CA HIS A 155 12.31 -5.05 13.72
C HIS A 155 13.75 -5.34 13.33
N ASP A 156 14.40 -4.38 12.67
CA ASP A 156 15.80 -4.49 12.25
C ASP A 156 16.35 -3.09 11.91
N PRO A 157 17.46 -2.66 12.51
CA PRO A 157 18.07 -1.35 12.25
C PRO A 157 18.47 -1.11 10.78
N SER A 158 18.65 -2.17 10.00
CA SER A 158 18.99 -2.06 8.57
C SER A 158 17.78 -1.82 7.66
N PHE A 159 16.56 -2.11 8.12
CA PHE A 159 15.37 -2.11 7.30
C PHE A 159 15.02 -0.74 6.73
N TYR A 160 15.15 0.31 7.53
CA TYR A 160 14.83 1.64 7.01
C TYR A 160 15.71 2.03 5.82
N ALA A 161 17.03 1.88 5.94
CA ALA A 161 17.93 2.24 4.85
C ALA A 161 17.71 1.36 3.60
N LEU A 162 17.46 0.06 3.81
CA LEU A 162 17.18 -0.89 2.74
C LEU A 162 15.88 -0.55 2.01
N TYR A 163 14.76 -0.44 2.74
CA TYR A 163 13.44 -0.27 2.14
C TYR A 163 13.18 1.16 1.65
N LYS A 164 13.84 2.17 2.23
CA LYS A 164 13.88 3.52 1.67
C LYS A 164 14.55 3.52 0.31
N LYS A 165 15.72 2.89 0.20
CA LYS A 165 16.43 2.79 -1.07
C LYS A 165 15.63 2.02 -2.12
N GLN A 166 15.02 0.89 -1.75
CA GLN A 166 14.14 0.13 -2.65
C GLN A 166 12.93 0.96 -3.11
N CYS A 167 12.37 1.79 -2.23
CA CYS A 167 11.29 2.70 -2.57
C CYS A 167 11.74 3.74 -3.61
N ASP A 168 12.89 4.36 -3.40
CA ASP A 168 13.44 5.36 -4.32
C ASP A 168 13.74 4.77 -5.69
N ASP A 169 14.37 3.59 -5.73
CA ASP A 169 14.70 2.90 -6.98
C ASP A 169 13.43 2.46 -7.75
N TYR A 170 12.45 1.89 -7.03
CA TYR A 170 11.23 1.37 -7.65
C TYR A 170 10.34 2.45 -8.25
N PHE A 171 10.22 3.58 -7.57
CA PHE A 171 9.38 4.70 -8.00
C PHE A 171 10.13 5.78 -8.77
N TYR A 172 11.39 5.54 -9.11
CA TYR A 172 12.16 6.45 -9.94
C TYR A 172 11.57 6.55 -11.35
N ASN A 173 11.38 7.76 -11.80
CA ASN A 173 10.77 8.06 -13.09
C ASN A 173 11.86 8.23 -14.17
N ALA A 174 12.34 7.12 -14.72
CA ALA A 174 13.50 7.09 -15.61
C ALA A 174 13.35 7.97 -16.86
N HIS A 175 12.13 8.13 -17.41
CA HIS A 175 11.92 8.97 -18.59
C HIS A 175 11.91 10.48 -18.30
N ARG A 176 11.85 10.88 -17.02
CA ARG A 176 11.90 12.25 -16.55
C ARG A 176 13.15 12.56 -15.77
N ASP A 177 13.95 11.52 -15.48
CA ASP A 177 15.16 11.59 -14.66
C ASP A 177 14.90 12.22 -13.27
N GLU A 178 13.80 11.78 -12.61
CA GLU A 178 13.38 12.34 -11.33
C GLU A 178 12.80 11.29 -10.39
N ALA A 179 12.94 11.51 -9.09
CA ALA A 179 12.21 10.75 -8.07
C ALA A 179 10.72 11.11 -8.12
N ARG A 180 9.83 10.13 -7.87
CA ARG A 180 8.38 10.37 -7.80
C ARG A 180 7.99 11.32 -6.66
N GLY A 181 8.75 11.38 -5.60
CA GLY A 181 8.49 12.19 -4.42
C GLY A 181 9.57 12.01 -3.37
N LEU A 182 9.20 12.12 -2.11
CA LEU A 182 10.11 11.93 -0.98
C LEU A 182 10.44 10.46 -0.70
N GLY A 183 9.71 9.54 -1.35
CA GLY A 183 9.76 8.12 -1.06
C GLY A 183 9.11 7.77 0.28
N GLY A 184 9.59 6.75 0.88
CA GLY A 184 9.08 6.13 2.10
C GLY A 184 9.65 4.74 2.25
N LEU A 185 8.79 3.71 2.29
CA LEU A 185 9.20 2.32 2.37
C LEU A 185 8.64 1.55 1.16
N PHE A 186 9.44 0.68 0.59
CA PHE A 186 9.01 -0.36 -0.34
C PHE A 186 9.76 -1.65 -0.05
N PHE A 187 9.02 -2.73 0.11
CA PHE A 187 9.55 -4.07 0.35
C PHE A 187 8.73 -5.10 -0.40
N ASP A 188 9.38 -6.13 -0.90
CA ASP A 188 8.71 -7.24 -1.57
C ASP A 188 9.44 -8.55 -1.32
N HIS A 189 8.75 -9.68 -1.62
CA HIS A 189 9.30 -11.02 -1.43
C HIS A 189 9.85 -11.25 -0.02
N CYS A 190 9.16 -10.69 1.00
CA CYS A 190 9.49 -10.93 2.41
C CYS A 190 9.08 -12.36 2.78
N LYS A 191 9.99 -13.29 2.55
CA LYS A 191 9.83 -14.74 2.73
C LYS A 191 10.46 -15.23 4.02
N ALA A 192 10.00 -16.38 4.50
CA ALA A 192 10.65 -17.03 5.63
C ALA A 192 12.09 -17.42 5.28
N THR A 193 13.01 -17.17 6.23
CA THR A 193 14.41 -17.59 6.21
C THR A 193 14.74 -18.27 7.55
N PRO A 194 15.91 -18.89 7.71
CA PRO A 194 16.32 -19.40 9.01
C PRO A 194 16.33 -18.34 10.12
N GLU A 195 16.62 -17.08 9.78
CA GLU A 195 16.75 -15.98 10.72
C GLU A 195 15.41 -15.24 10.96
N ARG A 196 14.43 -15.41 10.07
CA ARG A 196 13.17 -14.63 10.11
C ARG A 196 11.98 -15.45 9.63
N SER A 197 11.04 -15.67 10.51
CA SER A 197 9.82 -16.44 10.21
C SER A 197 8.78 -15.62 9.45
N MET A 198 7.76 -16.27 8.87
CA MET A 198 6.59 -15.57 8.30
C MET A 198 5.82 -14.79 9.36
N THR A 199 5.91 -15.18 10.64
CA THR A 199 5.30 -14.42 11.74
C THR A 199 6.03 -13.09 11.97
N ASP A 200 7.36 -13.08 11.85
CA ASP A 200 8.15 -11.84 11.98
C ASP A 200 7.83 -10.88 10.82
N TRP A 201 7.67 -11.40 9.59
CA TRP A 201 7.23 -10.60 8.46
C TRP A 201 5.80 -10.09 8.61
N TYR A 202 4.89 -10.91 9.09
CA TYR A 202 3.54 -10.48 9.42
C TYR A 202 3.55 -9.32 10.42
N ASN A 203 4.30 -9.46 11.52
CA ASN A 203 4.41 -8.40 12.54
C ASN A 203 5.01 -7.12 11.98
N PHE A 204 6.03 -7.22 11.14
CA PHE A 204 6.62 -6.06 10.46
C PHE A 204 5.59 -5.34 9.56
N VAL A 205 4.95 -6.08 8.66
CA VAL A 205 4.02 -5.52 7.68
C VAL A 205 2.79 -4.91 8.36
N THR A 206 2.27 -5.56 9.39
CA THR A 206 1.13 -5.01 10.16
C THR A 206 1.52 -3.74 10.89
N GLN A 207 2.70 -3.68 11.48
CA GLN A 207 3.15 -2.49 12.19
C GLN A 207 3.42 -1.31 11.23
N VAL A 208 3.95 -1.58 10.02
CA VAL A 208 4.06 -0.54 8.97
C VAL A 208 2.68 -0.02 8.59
N GLY A 209 1.70 -0.90 8.34
CA GLY A 209 0.35 -0.48 7.98
C GLY A 209 -0.37 0.28 9.09
N ASP A 210 -0.27 -0.20 10.33
CA ASP A 210 -0.90 0.44 11.50
C ASP A 210 -0.31 1.84 11.79
N SER A 211 0.97 2.07 11.47
CA SER A 211 1.64 3.37 11.62
C SER A 211 1.28 4.41 10.55
N PHE A 212 0.56 4.00 9.49
CA PHE A 212 0.29 4.87 8.35
C PHE A 212 -0.49 6.13 8.72
N LEU A 213 -1.52 6.00 9.55
CA LEU A 213 -2.31 7.15 9.99
C LEU A 213 -1.48 8.14 10.80
N ASP A 214 -0.62 7.65 11.69
CA ASP A 214 0.30 8.49 12.48
C ASP A 214 1.31 9.22 11.57
N ALA A 215 1.74 8.59 10.48
CA ALA A 215 2.66 9.20 9.52
C ALA A 215 1.99 10.26 8.63
N TYR A 216 0.73 10.07 8.23
CA TYR A 216 0.10 10.90 7.20
C TYR A 216 -0.89 11.94 7.75
N VAL A 217 -1.75 11.54 8.71
CA VAL A 217 -2.83 12.41 9.22
C VAL A 217 -2.33 13.74 9.77
N PRO A 218 -1.29 13.81 10.62
CA PRO A 218 -0.79 15.08 11.13
C PRO A 218 -0.34 16.05 10.03
N ILE A 219 0.18 15.53 8.93
CA ILE A 219 0.59 16.34 7.77
C ILE A 219 -0.63 16.95 7.09
N VAL A 220 -1.67 16.13 6.81
CA VAL A 220 -2.90 16.62 6.19
C VAL A 220 -3.58 17.65 7.08
N GLU A 221 -3.74 17.36 8.37
CA GLU A 221 -4.35 18.29 9.33
C GLU A 221 -3.62 19.63 9.38
N LYS A 222 -2.30 19.64 9.34
CA LYS A 222 -1.48 20.84 9.30
C LYS A 222 -1.61 21.62 8.00
N ARG A 223 -1.90 20.94 6.88
CA ARG A 223 -1.88 21.53 5.53
C ARG A 223 -3.26 21.80 4.95
N LYS A 224 -4.33 21.17 5.46
CA LYS A 224 -5.68 21.27 4.87
C LYS A 224 -6.23 22.69 4.76
N GLU A 225 -5.87 23.59 5.66
CA GLU A 225 -6.40 24.96 5.69
C GLU A 225 -5.51 26.02 5.01
N LYS A 226 -4.32 25.65 4.51
CA LYS A 226 -3.33 26.62 4.02
C LYS A 226 -3.51 27.06 2.59
N VAL A 227 -4.73 27.43 2.11
CA VAL A 227 -4.81 28.18 0.85
C VAL A 227 -5.91 29.22 0.82
N LYS A 228 -5.48 30.48 0.85
CA LYS A 228 -6.19 31.58 0.16
C LYS A 228 -5.22 32.31 -0.78
N ARG A 229 -4.69 31.63 -1.80
CA ARG A 229 -4.12 32.27 -3.00
C ARG A 229 -4.26 31.32 -4.19
N THR A 230 -5.04 31.72 -5.16
CA THR A 230 -5.22 31.07 -6.45
C THR A 230 -3.89 30.90 -7.14
N ILE A 231 -3.37 29.67 -7.18
CA ILE A 231 -2.34 29.27 -8.12
C ILE A 231 -2.98 28.21 -9.00
N ILE A 232 -3.27 28.61 -10.25
CA ILE A 232 -3.69 27.67 -11.30
C ILE A 232 -2.44 26.92 -11.70
N VAL A 233 -2.26 25.72 -11.19
CA VAL A 233 -1.30 24.75 -11.74
C VAL A 233 -2.10 23.74 -12.53
N SER A 234 -1.84 23.66 -13.83
CA SER A 234 -2.47 22.70 -14.72
C SER A 234 -2.21 21.27 -14.23
N SER A 235 -3.28 20.60 -13.84
CA SER A 235 -3.29 19.20 -13.44
C SER A 235 -3.08 18.29 -14.66
N VAL A 236 -1.86 18.05 -15.04
CA VAL A 236 -1.49 16.96 -15.94
C VAL A 236 -0.45 16.10 -15.23
N VAL A 237 -0.79 14.84 -15.10
CA VAL A 237 0.05 13.71 -14.62
C VAL A 237 -0.23 13.23 -13.19
N ALA A 238 -1.25 12.43 -13.03
CA ALA A 238 -1.32 11.43 -11.95
C ALA A 238 -2.36 10.32 -12.21
N THR A 239 -2.58 9.90 -13.46
CA THR A 239 -3.69 8.98 -13.74
C THR A 239 -3.27 7.55 -14.12
N LEU A 240 -2.01 7.16 -14.03
CA LEU A 240 -1.54 5.89 -14.60
C LEU A 240 -0.87 4.89 -13.63
N GLY A 241 -0.81 5.17 -12.34
CA GLY A 241 -0.07 4.31 -11.39
C GLY A 241 -0.87 3.30 -10.57
N VAL A 242 -2.21 3.41 -10.51
CA VAL A 242 -2.99 2.66 -9.50
C VAL A 242 -3.58 1.35 -10.01
N LEU A 243 -3.65 1.13 -11.32
CA LEU A 243 -4.32 -0.05 -11.89
C LEU A 243 -3.38 -1.24 -12.21
N THR A 244 -2.08 -1.08 -12.12
CA THR A 244 -1.13 -2.13 -12.54
C THR A 244 -0.73 -3.12 -11.45
N PHE A 245 -1.12 -2.94 -10.20
CA PHE A 245 -0.74 -3.84 -9.11
C PHE A 245 -1.67 -5.05 -8.86
N LEU A 246 -2.81 -5.10 -9.54
CA LEU A 246 -3.77 -6.22 -9.41
C LEU A 246 -3.94 -7.06 -10.70
N THR A 247 -3.18 -6.79 -11.75
CA THR A 247 -3.30 -7.47 -13.05
C THR A 247 -2.02 -8.17 -13.52
N TYR A 248 -1.13 -8.53 -12.60
CA TYR A 248 -0.06 -9.47 -12.90
C TYR A 248 -0.24 -10.72 -12.07
#